data_ead42e25e0d047ebda583dca518be498
#
_entry.id   ead42e25e0d047ebda583dca518be498
#
_cell.length_a   1.000
_cell.length_b   1.000
_cell.length_c   1.000
_cell.angle_alpha   90.00
_cell.angle_beta   90.00
_cell.angle_gamma   90.00
#
_symmetry.space_group_name_H-M   'P 1'
#
loop_
_entity.id
_entity.type
_entity.pdbx_description
1 polymer ?
#
loop_
_entity_poly.entity_id
_entity_poly.type
_entity_poly.pdbx_seq_one_letter_code
_entity_poly.pdbx_strand_id
1 'polypeptide(L)'
;MNTLVLYHAFCADGFGAAWAAWKRLGEGARYLPVQHGAPPPLIPAGSEVYILDFAYSRAETEAIHERAATLRVIDHHRTAEEELRGLDYAVFDNQKSGAVLSWEFFHPGEPVPEILRYVMDRDLWLHQLPRSREVFAGLSSYPMDFEVWSTLDVEKLAQEGAILLRYQKELVALVCASVRMETLAGYRVPVVNAPLLGSEVGEELLKRYPEAPFVAIYFDRGDGKRQWSLRSREDFDVAVVARLFQNGGHRQAAGFESDIGPDFMPKPKKLS
;
A
#
# COMPACT_ATOMS: atom_id res chain seq x y z
N MET A 1 -17.29 -11.82 -25.11
CA MET A 1 -15.87 -11.53 -24.82
C MET A 1 -15.64 -11.75 -23.33
N ASN A 2 -14.52 -12.35 -22.93
CA ASN A 2 -14.19 -12.45 -21.53
C ASN A 2 -13.44 -11.18 -21.12
N THR A 3 -14.05 -10.34 -20.28
CA THR A 3 -13.40 -9.14 -19.75
C THR A 3 -12.75 -9.47 -18.42
N LEU A 4 -11.47 -9.14 -18.27
CA LEU A 4 -10.68 -9.32 -17.04
C LEU A 4 -10.22 -7.95 -16.52
N VAL A 5 -10.47 -7.72 -15.26
CA VAL A 5 -9.98 -6.55 -14.52
C VAL A 5 -9.01 -7.05 -13.46
N LEU A 6 -7.72 -6.82 -13.66
CA LEU A 6 -6.66 -7.10 -12.70
C LEU A 6 -6.41 -5.82 -11.91
N TYR A 7 -6.41 -5.88 -10.59
CA TYR A 7 -6.24 -4.69 -9.76
C TYR A 7 -5.32 -4.95 -8.57
N HIS A 8 -4.65 -3.92 -8.09
CA HIS A 8 -3.74 -4.03 -6.95
C HIS A 8 -4.48 -4.52 -5.70
N ALA A 9 -4.03 -5.65 -5.15
CA ALA A 9 -4.66 -6.32 -4.02
C ALA A 9 -4.37 -5.62 -2.69
N PHE A 10 -5.30 -5.74 -1.72
CA PHE A 10 -5.16 -5.25 -0.35
C PHE A 10 -4.89 -3.75 -0.22
N CYS A 11 -5.22 -2.97 -1.24
CA CYS A 11 -5.07 -1.54 -1.30
C CYS A 11 -6.43 -0.89 -1.59
N ALA A 12 -6.75 0.20 -0.87
CA ALA A 12 -8.01 0.92 -1.09
C ALA A 12 -8.02 1.61 -2.47
N ASP A 13 -6.87 2.01 -2.99
CA ASP A 13 -6.75 2.61 -4.31
C ASP A 13 -7.00 1.57 -5.41
N GLY A 14 -6.30 0.42 -5.35
CA GLY A 14 -6.53 -0.66 -6.30
C GLY A 14 -7.96 -1.20 -6.25
N PHE A 15 -8.55 -1.35 -5.06
CA PHE A 15 -9.95 -1.74 -4.95
C PHE A 15 -10.90 -0.66 -5.47
N GLY A 16 -10.62 0.62 -5.21
CA GLY A 16 -11.36 1.77 -5.76
C GLY A 16 -11.30 1.82 -7.29
N ALA A 17 -10.14 1.48 -7.88
CA ALA A 17 -9.98 1.34 -9.32
C ALA A 17 -10.83 0.21 -9.89
N ALA A 18 -10.85 -0.95 -9.22
CA ALA A 18 -11.72 -2.07 -9.59
C ALA A 18 -13.21 -1.73 -9.41
N TRP A 19 -13.57 -1.00 -8.35
CA TRP A 19 -14.94 -0.53 -8.14
C TRP A 19 -15.40 0.44 -9.24
N ALA A 20 -14.53 1.34 -9.68
CA ALA A 20 -14.80 2.22 -10.82
C ALA A 20 -15.08 1.40 -12.10
N ALA A 21 -14.27 0.36 -12.38
CA ALA A 21 -14.52 -0.55 -13.50
C ALA A 21 -15.83 -1.32 -13.31
N TRP A 22 -16.11 -1.81 -12.09
CA TRP A 22 -17.33 -2.55 -11.78
C TRP A 22 -18.60 -1.71 -11.97
N LYS A 23 -18.58 -0.44 -11.59
CA LYS A 23 -19.69 0.50 -11.86
C LYS A 23 -20.05 0.61 -13.34
N ARG A 24 -19.10 0.37 -14.23
CA ARG A 24 -19.30 0.42 -15.69
C ARG A 24 -19.63 -0.94 -16.31
N LEU A 25 -18.91 -1.97 -15.87
CA LEU A 25 -18.90 -3.29 -16.52
C LEU A 25 -19.85 -4.30 -15.81
N GLY A 26 -20.18 -4.04 -14.54
CA GLY A 26 -21.03 -4.91 -13.73
C GLY A 26 -20.48 -6.33 -13.64
N GLU A 27 -21.38 -7.30 -13.59
CA GLU A 27 -21.05 -8.73 -13.55
C GLU A 27 -20.55 -9.27 -14.92
N GLY A 28 -20.47 -8.44 -15.94
CA GLY A 28 -19.95 -8.80 -17.25
C GLY A 28 -18.44 -8.96 -17.32
N ALA A 29 -17.72 -8.58 -16.25
CA ALA A 29 -16.28 -8.71 -16.12
C ALA A 29 -15.90 -9.58 -14.91
N ARG A 30 -14.71 -10.16 -14.97
CA ARG A 30 -14.10 -10.89 -13.85
C ARG A 30 -13.03 -10.01 -13.21
N TYR A 31 -13.14 -9.77 -11.89
CA TYR A 31 -12.26 -8.93 -11.10
C TYR A 31 -11.30 -9.80 -10.29
N LEU A 32 -9.99 -9.60 -10.48
CA LEU A 32 -8.95 -10.42 -9.86
C LEU A 32 -7.98 -9.50 -9.10
N PRO A 33 -7.91 -9.61 -7.76
CA PRO A 33 -6.88 -8.92 -7.00
C PRO A 33 -5.51 -9.57 -7.25
N VAL A 34 -4.50 -8.75 -7.51
CA VAL A 34 -3.13 -9.16 -7.78
C VAL A 34 -2.20 -8.54 -6.76
N GLN A 35 -1.41 -9.37 -6.07
CA GLN A 35 -0.38 -8.90 -5.15
C GLN A 35 0.85 -8.41 -5.93
N HIS A 36 1.49 -7.38 -5.43
CA HIS A 36 2.75 -6.90 -6.00
C HIS A 36 3.79 -8.03 -6.09
N GLY A 37 4.40 -8.19 -7.26
CA GLY A 37 5.39 -9.26 -7.53
C GLY A 37 4.79 -10.64 -7.82
N ALA A 38 3.47 -10.82 -7.77
CA ALA A 38 2.85 -12.06 -8.21
C ALA A 38 2.90 -12.17 -9.75
N PRO A 39 3.12 -13.37 -10.30
CA PRO A 39 3.11 -13.56 -11.75
C PRO A 39 1.71 -13.30 -12.33
N PRO A 40 1.62 -12.92 -13.62
CA PRO A 40 0.34 -12.75 -14.29
C PRO A 40 -0.53 -14.01 -14.21
N PRO A 41 -1.84 -13.86 -13.95
CA PRO A 41 -2.76 -14.98 -14.03
C PRO A 41 -2.89 -15.45 -15.47
N LEU A 42 -3.49 -16.64 -15.66
CA LEU A 42 -3.78 -17.12 -17.01
C LEU A 42 -4.74 -16.17 -17.72
N ILE A 43 -4.27 -15.54 -18.81
CA ILE A 43 -5.07 -14.68 -19.66
C ILE A 43 -5.65 -15.54 -20.81
N PRO A 44 -6.97 -15.72 -20.89
CA PRO A 44 -7.59 -16.41 -22.02
C PRO A 44 -7.35 -15.62 -23.33
N ALA A 45 -7.04 -16.32 -24.41
CA ALA A 45 -6.83 -15.67 -25.70
C ALA A 45 -8.07 -14.89 -26.16
N GLY A 46 -7.86 -13.68 -26.68
CA GLY A 46 -8.94 -12.81 -27.17
C GLY A 46 -9.76 -12.14 -26.05
N SER A 47 -9.27 -12.12 -24.79
CA SER A 47 -9.90 -11.37 -23.71
C SER A 47 -9.69 -9.87 -23.86
N GLU A 48 -10.59 -9.08 -23.33
CA GLU A 48 -10.38 -7.68 -23.00
C GLU A 48 -9.77 -7.59 -21.60
N VAL A 49 -8.61 -6.95 -21.44
CA VAL A 49 -7.86 -6.93 -20.18
C VAL A 49 -7.62 -5.50 -19.73
N TYR A 50 -7.91 -5.25 -18.46
CA TYR A 50 -7.57 -4.02 -17.75
C TYR A 50 -6.62 -4.36 -16.58
N ILE A 51 -5.55 -3.59 -16.44
CA ILE A 51 -4.61 -3.65 -15.30
C ILE A 51 -4.69 -2.30 -14.61
N LEU A 52 -5.14 -2.29 -13.36
CA LEU A 52 -5.51 -1.07 -12.63
C LEU A 52 -4.69 -0.91 -11.36
N ASP A 53 -4.09 0.27 -11.17
CA ASP A 53 -3.31 0.66 -10.00
C ASP A 53 -2.04 -0.18 -9.76
N PHE A 54 -1.54 -0.82 -10.78
CA PHE A 54 -0.23 -1.47 -10.82
C PHE A 54 0.16 -1.79 -12.26
N ALA A 55 1.41 -2.19 -12.46
CA ALA A 55 1.86 -2.75 -13.72
C ALA A 55 2.74 -3.99 -13.51
N TYR A 56 2.74 -4.89 -14.47
CA TYR A 56 3.75 -5.92 -14.61
C TYR A 56 5.01 -5.36 -15.30
N SER A 57 6.08 -6.14 -15.30
CA SER A 57 7.26 -5.81 -16.13
C SER A 57 6.86 -5.63 -17.60
N ARG A 58 7.68 -4.89 -18.35
CA ARG A 58 7.45 -4.70 -19.80
C ARG A 58 7.23 -6.03 -20.51
N ALA A 59 8.10 -7.01 -20.27
CA ALA A 59 8.02 -8.31 -20.95
C ALA A 59 6.71 -9.06 -20.66
N GLU A 60 6.27 -9.05 -19.40
CA GLU A 60 5.00 -9.67 -18.99
C GLU A 60 3.79 -8.91 -19.57
N THR A 61 3.85 -7.57 -19.55
CA THR A 61 2.79 -6.71 -20.08
C THR A 61 2.64 -6.91 -21.61
N GLU A 62 3.73 -6.98 -22.35
CA GLU A 62 3.74 -7.26 -23.79
C GLU A 62 3.20 -8.68 -24.09
N ALA A 63 3.59 -9.68 -23.28
CA ALA A 63 3.05 -11.04 -23.42
C ALA A 63 1.53 -11.12 -23.14
N ILE A 64 1.01 -10.31 -22.21
CA ILE A 64 -0.43 -10.17 -21.99
C ILE A 64 -1.09 -9.51 -23.21
N HIS A 65 -0.49 -8.44 -23.73
CA HIS A 65 -1.00 -7.72 -24.91
C HIS A 65 -1.11 -8.60 -26.14
N GLU A 66 -0.10 -9.46 -26.40
CA GLU A 66 -0.13 -10.41 -27.53
C GLU A 66 -1.27 -11.43 -27.44
N ARG A 67 -1.71 -11.79 -26.24
CA ARG A 67 -2.80 -12.76 -26.01
C ARG A 67 -4.17 -12.13 -25.95
N ALA A 68 -4.26 -10.91 -25.47
CA ALA A 68 -5.51 -10.16 -25.30
C ALA A 68 -6.04 -9.66 -26.66
N ALA A 69 -7.35 -9.50 -26.79
CA ALA A 69 -7.94 -8.72 -27.88
C ALA A 69 -7.67 -7.22 -27.68
N THR A 70 -7.72 -6.77 -26.43
CA THR A 70 -7.35 -5.41 -26.02
C THR A 70 -6.70 -5.45 -24.65
N LEU A 71 -5.74 -4.57 -24.43
CA LEU A 71 -5.12 -4.32 -23.12
C LEU A 71 -5.19 -2.84 -22.80
N ARG A 72 -5.48 -2.50 -21.54
CA ARG A 72 -5.28 -1.17 -20.97
C ARG A 72 -4.61 -1.29 -19.62
N VAL A 73 -3.52 -0.57 -19.43
CA VAL A 73 -2.85 -0.38 -18.13
C VAL A 73 -3.14 1.04 -17.67
N ILE A 74 -3.69 1.20 -16.46
CA ILE A 74 -4.03 2.50 -15.88
C ILE A 74 -3.39 2.54 -14.50
N ASP A 75 -2.34 3.35 -14.36
CA ASP A 75 -1.54 3.37 -13.16
C ASP A 75 -0.95 4.78 -12.91
N HIS A 76 -0.41 5.00 -11.73
CA HIS A 76 0.17 6.28 -11.33
C HIS A 76 1.61 6.15 -10.78
N HIS A 77 2.12 4.94 -10.67
CA HIS A 77 3.45 4.68 -10.14
C HIS A 77 4.54 5.07 -11.14
N ARG A 78 5.48 5.92 -10.72
CA ARG A 78 6.58 6.42 -11.57
C ARG A 78 7.46 5.31 -12.13
N THR A 79 7.73 4.28 -11.33
CA THR A 79 8.54 3.13 -11.77
C THR A 79 7.85 2.35 -12.88
N ALA A 80 6.53 2.20 -12.80
CA ALA A 80 5.73 1.55 -13.84
C ALA A 80 5.66 2.42 -15.11
N GLU A 81 5.52 3.74 -14.99
CA GLU A 81 5.57 4.67 -16.11
C GLU A 81 6.91 4.61 -16.85
N GLU A 82 8.03 4.54 -16.10
CA GLU A 82 9.37 4.40 -16.68
C GLU A 82 9.52 3.06 -17.41
N GLU A 83 9.06 1.97 -16.81
CA GLU A 83 9.12 0.61 -17.34
C GLU A 83 8.30 0.44 -18.62
N LEU A 84 7.09 1.01 -18.66
CA LEU A 84 6.16 0.87 -19.78
C LEU A 84 6.17 2.06 -20.75
N ARG A 85 7.17 2.91 -20.67
CA ARG A 85 7.28 4.11 -21.52
C ARG A 85 7.16 3.77 -23.00
N GLY A 86 6.25 4.48 -23.70
CA GLY A 86 6.04 4.36 -25.15
C GLY A 86 5.03 3.28 -25.56
N LEU A 87 4.40 2.59 -24.60
CA LEU A 87 3.28 1.70 -24.90
C LEU A 87 1.99 2.54 -24.94
N ASP A 88 1.29 2.53 -26.08
CA ASP A 88 0.08 3.33 -26.34
C ASP A 88 -1.17 2.84 -25.58
N TYR A 89 -1.10 1.64 -25.04
CA TYR A 89 -2.14 1.04 -24.22
C TYR A 89 -1.92 1.22 -22.71
N ALA A 90 -0.87 1.95 -22.31
CA ALA A 90 -0.58 2.28 -20.92
C ALA A 90 -0.79 3.79 -20.67
N VAL A 91 -1.57 4.11 -19.66
CA VAL A 91 -1.92 5.48 -19.26
C VAL A 91 -1.40 5.74 -17.85
N PHE A 92 -0.64 6.82 -17.69
CA PHE A 92 -0.04 7.22 -16.42
C PHE A 92 -0.32 8.68 -16.11
N ASP A 93 -0.63 8.97 -14.84
CA ASP A 93 -0.67 10.33 -14.30
C ASP A 93 -0.33 10.27 -12.80
N ASN A 94 0.89 10.67 -12.44
CA ASN A 94 1.37 10.64 -11.05
C ASN A 94 0.72 11.71 -10.14
N GLN A 95 -0.13 12.59 -10.67
CA GLN A 95 -0.89 13.58 -9.92
C GLN A 95 -2.24 13.05 -9.41
N LYS A 96 -2.61 11.83 -9.81
CA LYS A 96 -3.87 11.18 -9.46
C LYS A 96 -3.59 9.77 -8.94
N SER A 97 -4.52 9.23 -8.19
CA SER A 97 -4.49 7.83 -7.77
C SER A 97 -5.07 6.90 -8.83
N GLY A 98 -4.74 5.61 -8.74
CA GLY A 98 -5.25 4.59 -9.67
C GLY A 98 -6.78 4.53 -9.70
N ALA A 99 -7.45 4.73 -8.56
CA ALA A 99 -8.91 4.77 -8.46
C ALA A 99 -9.52 5.94 -9.23
N VAL A 100 -8.94 7.13 -9.11
CA VAL A 100 -9.41 8.33 -9.82
C VAL A 100 -9.16 8.19 -11.32
N LEU A 101 -7.98 7.73 -11.72
CA LEU A 101 -7.67 7.48 -13.14
C LEU A 101 -8.62 6.46 -13.75
N SER A 102 -8.91 5.39 -13.03
CA SER A 102 -9.85 4.37 -13.48
C SER A 102 -11.27 4.91 -13.59
N TRP A 103 -11.71 5.77 -12.64
CA TRP A 103 -13.01 6.42 -12.76
C TRP A 103 -13.10 7.28 -14.01
N GLU A 104 -12.12 8.16 -14.25
CA GLU A 104 -12.10 9.04 -15.43
C GLU A 104 -12.08 8.25 -16.75
N PHE A 105 -11.42 7.09 -16.75
CA PHE A 105 -11.38 6.20 -17.92
C PHE A 105 -12.74 5.52 -18.19
N PHE A 106 -13.35 4.94 -17.18
CA PHE A 106 -14.60 4.19 -17.33
C PHE A 106 -15.85 5.09 -17.38
N HIS A 107 -15.76 6.30 -16.81
CA HIS A 107 -16.87 7.27 -16.69
C HIS A 107 -16.45 8.64 -17.21
N PRO A 108 -16.09 8.78 -18.50
CA PRO A 108 -15.60 10.03 -19.06
C PRO A 108 -16.62 11.15 -18.92
N GLY A 109 -16.22 12.26 -18.31
CA GLY A 109 -17.07 13.42 -18.09
C GLY A 109 -17.98 13.35 -16.86
N GLU A 110 -18.02 12.25 -16.14
CA GLU A 110 -18.75 12.14 -14.88
C GLU A 110 -17.89 12.63 -13.70
N PRO A 111 -18.49 13.27 -12.69
CA PRO A 111 -17.75 13.72 -11.51
C PRO A 111 -17.19 12.50 -10.74
N VAL A 112 -15.95 12.64 -10.26
CA VAL A 112 -15.33 11.60 -9.43
C VAL A 112 -16.09 11.47 -8.11
N PRO A 113 -16.54 10.26 -7.74
CA PRO A 113 -17.20 10.00 -6.46
C PRO A 113 -16.38 10.47 -5.27
N GLU A 114 -17.07 11.00 -4.27
CA GLU A 114 -16.40 11.60 -3.12
C GLU A 114 -15.48 10.60 -2.42
N ILE A 115 -15.91 9.36 -2.26
CA ILE A 115 -15.11 8.29 -1.68
C ILE A 115 -13.76 8.08 -2.40
N LEU A 116 -13.72 8.11 -3.74
CA LEU A 116 -12.49 7.98 -4.51
C LEU A 116 -11.58 9.21 -4.37
N ARG A 117 -12.15 10.39 -4.16
CA ARG A 117 -11.37 11.60 -3.85
C ARG A 117 -10.65 11.46 -2.50
N TYR A 118 -11.31 10.88 -1.49
CA TYR A 118 -10.69 10.59 -0.19
C TYR A 118 -9.64 9.48 -0.28
N VAL A 119 -9.88 8.47 -1.11
CA VAL A 119 -8.87 7.43 -1.41
C VAL A 119 -7.62 8.10 -2.00
N MET A 120 -7.76 8.95 -3.02
CA MET A 120 -6.65 9.69 -3.63
C MET A 120 -5.93 10.61 -2.63
N ASP A 121 -6.68 11.35 -1.81
CA ASP A 121 -6.11 12.26 -0.81
C ASP A 121 -5.23 11.51 0.21
N ARG A 122 -5.59 10.29 0.54
CA ARG A 122 -4.80 9.40 1.39
C ARG A 122 -3.65 8.76 0.65
N ASP A 123 -3.88 8.26 -0.56
CA ASP A 123 -2.87 7.52 -1.34
C ASP A 123 -1.68 8.40 -1.72
N LEU A 124 -1.96 9.60 -2.20
CA LEU A 124 -0.95 10.62 -2.51
C LEU A 124 -0.43 11.39 -1.27
N TRP A 125 -0.85 10.97 -0.06
CA TRP A 125 -0.43 11.55 1.21
C TRP A 125 -0.70 13.06 1.34
N LEU A 126 -1.75 13.56 0.68
CA LEU A 126 -2.08 15.00 0.66
C LEU A 126 -2.71 15.46 1.97
N HIS A 127 -3.66 14.69 2.49
CA HIS A 127 -4.45 15.01 3.70
C HIS A 127 -5.06 16.41 3.68
N GLN A 128 -5.56 16.84 2.51
CA GLN A 128 -6.12 18.18 2.28
C GLN A 128 -7.64 18.21 2.42
N LEU A 129 -8.31 17.06 2.27
CA LEU A 129 -9.75 16.99 2.42
C LEU A 129 -10.16 17.02 3.90
N PRO A 130 -11.32 17.62 4.23
CA PRO A 130 -11.80 17.67 5.60
C PRO A 130 -11.91 16.27 6.21
N ARG A 131 -11.38 16.08 7.41
CA ARG A 131 -11.46 14.79 8.15
C ARG A 131 -10.94 13.58 7.35
N SER A 132 -9.96 13.79 6.47
CA SER A 132 -9.40 12.77 5.58
C SER A 132 -8.94 11.51 6.33
N ARG A 133 -8.29 11.69 7.47
CA ARG A 133 -7.82 10.56 8.31
C ARG A 133 -8.97 9.77 8.89
N GLU A 134 -10.01 10.45 9.35
CA GLU A 134 -11.21 9.84 9.90
C GLU A 134 -11.98 9.07 8.81
N VAL A 135 -12.19 9.69 7.65
CA VAL A 135 -12.87 9.03 6.52
C VAL A 135 -12.13 7.77 6.12
N PHE A 136 -10.80 7.83 5.99
CA PHE A 136 -10.01 6.66 5.61
C PHE A 136 -10.00 5.58 6.70
N ALA A 137 -9.95 5.95 7.98
CA ALA A 137 -10.04 5.00 9.09
C ALA A 137 -11.43 4.30 9.10
N GLY A 138 -12.50 5.05 8.86
CA GLY A 138 -13.84 4.50 8.69
C GLY A 138 -13.89 3.54 7.51
N LEU A 139 -13.43 3.97 6.34
CA LEU A 139 -13.39 3.15 5.12
C LEU A 139 -12.62 1.83 5.34
N SER A 140 -11.50 1.88 6.04
CA SER A 140 -10.66 0.70 6.32
C SER A 140 -11.34 -0.33 7.22
N SER A 141 -12.43 0.01 7.89
CA SER A 141 -13.22 -0.91 8.72
C SER A 141 -14.27 -1.69 7.91
N TYR A 142 -14.50 -1.32 6.67
CA TYR A 142 -15.43 -2.00 5.78
C TYR A 142 -14.72 -3.00 4.88
N PRO A 143 -15.38 -4.09 4.48
CA PRO A 143 -14.81 -5.04 3.53
C PRO A 143 -14.62 -4.38 2.15
N MET A 144 -13.64 -4.85 1.41
CA MET A 144 -13.46 -4.52 0.00
C MET A 144 -14.49 -5.31 -0.83
N ASP A 145 -15.73 -4.81 -0.81
CA ASP A 145 -16.89 -5.36 -1.50
C ASP A 145 -17.56 -4.24 -2.29
N PHE A 146 -17.87 -4.49 -3.56
CA PHE A 146 -18.34 -3.47 -4.49
C PHE A 146 -19.73 -2.92 -4.10
N GLU A 147 -20.61 -3.79 -3.67
CA GLU A 147 -21.97 -3.38 -3.23
C GLU A 147 -21.88 -2.58 -1.93
N VAL A 148 -21.06 -3.02 -0.99
CA VAL A 148 -20.82 -2.29 0.26
C VAL A 148 -20.31 -0.89 -0.04
N TRP A 149 -19.24 -0.75 -0.85
CA TRP A 149 -18.68 0.55 -1.19
C TRP A 149 -19.67 1.47 -1.91
N SER A 150 -20.63 0.90 -2.65
CA SER A 150 -21.68 1.66 -3.34
C SER A 150 -22.70 2.31 -2.38
N THR A 151 -22.73 1.88 -1.11
CA THR A 151 -23.64 2.39 -0.09
C THR A 151 -22.96 3.27 0.96
N LEU A 152 -21.62 3.42 0.89
CA LEU A 152 -20.88 4.17 1.88
C LEU A 152 -21.12 5.67 1.73
N ASP A 153 -21.31 6.31 2.87
CA ASP A 153 -21.46 7.76 3.02
C ASP A 153 -20.23 8.33 3.74
N VAL A 154 -19.63 9.37 3.17
CA VAL A 154 -18.37 9.94 3.66
C VAL A 154 -18.52 10.54 5.05
N GLU A 155 -19.65 11.20 5.36
CA GLU A 155 -19.86 11.77 6.69
C GLU A 155 -20.01 10.65 7.76
N LYS A 156 -20.69 9.56 7.43
CA LYS A 156 -20.79 8.38 8.30
C LYS A 156 -19.40 7.74 8.51
N LEU A 157 -18.63 7.57 7.44
CA LEU A 157 -17.24 7.08 7.53
C LEU A 157 -16.39 7.94 8.44
N ALA A 158 -16.50 9.26 8.33
CA ALA A 158 -15.77 10.18 9.19
C ALA A 158 -16.17 10.09 10.66
N GLN A 159 -17.45 9.88 10.96
CA GLN A 159 -17.93 9.70 12.34
C GLN A 159 -17.41 8.38 12.95
N GLU A 160 -17.52 7.30 12.23
CA GLU A 160 -17.02 5.98 12.63
C GLU A 160 -15.50 5.98 12.77
N GLY A 161 -14.79 6.57 11.80
CA GLY A 161 -13.34 6.67 11.81
C GLY A 161 -12.78 7.51 12.95
N ALA A 162 -13.49 8.55 13.37
CA ALA A 162 -13.10 9.32 14.55
C ALA A 162 -13.07 8.46 15.84
N ILE A 163 -14.01 7.51 15.96
CA ILE A 163 -14.05 6.56 17.07
C ILE A 163 -12.89 5.58 16.96
N LEU A 164 -12.66 5.05 15.76
CA LEU A 164 -11.57 4.11 15.47
C LEU A 164 -10.21 4.73 15.75
N LEU A 165 -9.95 5.94 15.27
CA LEU A 165 -8.69 6.66 15.50
C LEU A 165 -8.46 6.96 16.98
N ARG A 166 -9.51 7.32 17.72
CA ARG A 166 -9.40 7.52 19.18
C ARG A 166 -8.97 6.23 19.88
N TYR A 167 -9.60 5.10 19.54
CA TYR A 167 -9.23 3.80 20.12
C TYR A 167 -7.84 3.35 19.68
N GLN A 168 -7.51 3.52 18.40
CA GLN A 168 -6.17 3.23 17.85
C GLN A 168 -5.07 4.01 18.60
N LYS A 169 -5.32 5.29 18.89
CA LYS A 169 -4.37 6.12 19.65
C LYS A 169 -4.08 5.53 21.04
N GLU A 170 -5.10 5.03 21.74
CA GLU A 170 -4.92 4.36 23.03
C GLU A 170 -4.11 3.06 22.88
N LEU A 171 -4.39 2.25 21.87
CA LEU A 171 -3.62 1.04 21.57
C LEU A 171 -2.15 1.35 21.26
N VAL A 172 -1.90 2.35 20.43
CA VAL A 172 -0.53 2.81 20.10
C VAL A 172 0.18 3.27 21.38
N ALA A 173 -0.49 4.02 22.26
CA ALA A 173 0.09 4.48 23.52
C ALA A 173 0.48 3.30 24.43
N LEU A 174 -0.37 2.27 24.53
CA LEU A 174 -0.10 1.05 25.30
C LEU A 174 1.07 0.26 24.71
N VAL A 175 1.13 0.08 23.39
CA VAL A 175 2.26 -0.58 22.71
C VAL A 175 3.56 0.18 22.98
N CYS A 176 3.54 1.49 22.80
CA CYS A 176 4.72 2.35 23.04
C CYS A 176 5.18 2.39 24.52
N ALA A 177 4.34 1.99 25.48
CA ALA A 177 4.74 1.87 26.88
C ALA A 177 5.70 0.70 27.13
N SER A 178 5.73 -0.30 26.24
CA SER A 178 6.62 -1.47 26.30
C SER A 178 7.96 -1.30 25.56
N VAL A 179 8.25 -0.08 25.08
CA VAL A 179 9.47 0.24 24.34
C VAL A 179 10.72 0.01 25.21
N ARG A 180 11.79 -0.46 24.58
CA ARG A 180 13.11 -0.58 25.20
C ARG A 180 14.18 -0.02 24.26
N MET A 181 15.26 0.48 24.87
CA MET A 181 16.41 1.00 24.12
C MET A 181 17.39 -0.13 23.83
N GLU A 182 17.59 -0.43 22.55
CA GLU A 182 18.47 -1.50 22.10
C GLU A 182 19.51 -0.98 21.11
N THR A 183 20.53 -1.78 20.82
CA THR A 183 21.52 -1.46 19.80
C THR A 183 21.25 -2.27 18.53
N LEU A 184 20.88 -1.59 17.43
CA LEU A 184 20.67 -2.18 16.13
C LEU A 184 21.66 -1.57 15.13
N ALA A 185 22.48 -2.41 14.50
CA ALA A 185 23.51 -2.00 13.54
C ALA A 185 24.43 -0.86 14.05
N GLY A 186 24.74 -0.84 15.35
CA GLY A 186 25.60 0.16 15.98
C GLY A 186 24.88 1.41 16.48
N TYR A 187 23.59 1.56 16.20
CA TYR A 187 22.76 2.68 16.67
C TYR A 187 21.94 2.28 17.89
N ARG A 188 21.93 3.14 18.92
CA ARG A 188 21.05 2.98 20.09
C ARG A 188 19.68 3.57 19.77
N VAL A 189 18.66 2.71 19.67
CA VAL A 189 17.34 3.07 19.15
C VAL A 189 16.20 2.48 19.99
N PRO A 190 15.02 3.12 19.99
CA PRO A 190 13.81 2.53 20.57
C PRO A 190 13.37 1.31 19.76
N VAL A 191 13.07 0.22 20.46
CA VAL A 191 12.61 -1.04 19.87
C VAL A 191 11.35 -1.50 20.58
N VAL A 192 10.34 -1.92 19.82
CA VAL A 192 9.06 -2.38 20.38
C VAL A 192 8.49 -3.53 19.60
N ASN A 193 7.76 -4.42 20.27
CA ASN A 193 6.95 -5.47 19.61
C ASN A 193 5.58 -4.88 19.21
N ALA A 194 5.26 -4.92 17.93
CA ALA A 194 3.96 -4.51 17.42
C ALA A 194 3.59 -5.27 16.15
N PRO A 195 2.79 -6.33 16.25
CA PRO A 195 2.30 -7.08 15.09
C PRO A 195 1.27 -6.30 14.27
N LEU A 196 0.68 -5.25 14.84
CA LEU A 196 -0.29 -4.36 14.22
C LEU A 196 0.12 -2.91 14.45
N LEU A 197 -0.43 -2.00 13.64
CA LEU A 197 -0.23 -0.54 13.78
C LEU A 197 1.25 -0.11 13.75
N GLY A 198 2.09 -0.86 13.03
CA GLY A 198 3.54 -0.59 13.02
C GLY A 198 3.92 0.79 12.49
N SER A 199 3.17 1.35 11.56
CA SER A 199 3.40 2.70 11.04
C SER A 199 3.08 3.77 12.08
N GLU A 200 1.93 3.66 12.73
CA GLU A 200 1.46 4.58 13.78
C GLU A 200 2.31 4.49 15.04
N VAL A 201 2.70 3.29 15.42
CA VAL A 201 3.67 3.06 16.51
C VAL A 201 5.01 3.69 16.18
N GLY A 202 5.51 3.53 14.94
CA GLY A 202 6.74 4.15 14.49
C GLY A 202 6.68 5.67 14.52
N GLU A 203 5.61 6.27 14.03
CA GLU A 203 5.38 7.72 14.09
C GLU A 203 5.36 8.24 15.54
N GLU A 204 4.65 7.54 16.42
CA GLU A 204 4.57 7.90 17.83
C GLU A 204 5.93 7.78 18.54
N LEU A 205 6.70 6.72 18.28
CA LEU A 205 8.04 6.56 18.82
C LEU A 205 9.00 7.62 18.32
N LEU A 206 8.93 8.01 17.05
CA LEU A 206 9.74 9.12 16.53
C LEU A 206 9.43 10.45 17.22
N LYS A 207 8.18 10.68 17.65
CA LYS A 207 7.80 11.86 18.45
C LYS A 207 8.35 11.79 19.88
N ARG A 208 8.29 10.61 20.52
CA ARG A 208 8.76 10.40 21.91
C ARG A 208 10.29 10.40 22.03
N TYR A 209 10.99 9.98 20.98
CA TYR A 209 12.46 9.86 20.97
C TYR A 209 13.06 10.70 19.84
N PRO A 210 13.01 12.04 19.96
CA PRO A 210 13.49 12.95 18.91
C PRO A 210 15.00 12.84 18.64
N GLU A 211 15.78 12.37 19.61
CA GLU A 211 17.23 12.16 19.50
C GLU A 211 17.62 10.87 18.78
N ALA A 212 16.70 9.92 18.67
CA ALA A 212 16.98 8.65 18.00
C ALA A 212 17.00 8.83 16.46
N PRO A 213 18.02 8.32 15.75
CA PRO A 213 18.09 8.45 14.30
C PRO A 213 16.95 7.71 13.59
N PHE A 214 16.49 6.63 14.18
CA PHE A 214 15.34 5.85 13.72
C PHE A 214 14.73 5.05 14.86
N VAL A 215 13.60 4.42 14.62
CA VAL A 215 12.94 3.49 15.54
C VAL A 215 12.75 2.13 14.86
N ALA A 216 12.72 1.05 15.64
CA ALA A 216 12.54 -0.29 15.15
C ALA A 216 11.30 -0.94 15.78
N ILE A 217 10.45 -1.48 14.94
CA ILE A 217 9.27 -2.24 15.31
C ILE A 217 9.49 -3.67 14.84
N TYR A 218 9.16 -4.64 15.67
CA TYR A 218 9.27 -6.04 15.26
C TYR A 218 8.04 -6.84 15.66
N PHE A 219 7.86 -7.98 14.99
CA PHE A 219 6.98 -9.04 15.46
C PHE A 219 7.48 -10.41 14.98
N ASP A 220 7.16 -11.43 15.74
CA ASP A 220 7.51 -12.79 15.41
C ASP A 220 6.40 -13.42 14.57
N ARG A 221 6.76 -13.96 13.41
CA ARG A 221 5.84 -14.58 12.47
C ARG A 221 5.69 -16.07 12.79
N GLY A 222 4.57 -16.66 12.39
CA GLY A 222 4.29 -18.07 12.59
C GLY A 222 5.21 -19.03 11.81
N ASP A 223 5.97 -18.54 10.85
CA ASP A 223 6.98 -19.30 10.08
C ASP A 223 8.37 -19.32 10.75
N GLY A 224 8.51 -18.82 11.98
CA GLY A 224 9.76 -18.78 12.72
C GLY A 224 10.68 -17.62 12.35
N LYS A 225 10.21 -16.68 11.58
CA LYS A 225 10.93 -15.43 11.23
C LYS A 225 10.47 -14.27 12.08
N ARG A 226 11.39 -13.34 12.35
CA ARG A 226 11.10 -12.02 12.95
C ARG A 226 11.11 -10.97 11.86
N GLN A 227 9.99 -10.32 11.67
CA GLN A 227 9.86 -9.18 10.78
C GLN A 227 10.26 -7.91 11.51
N TRP A 228 11.12 -7.12 10.89
CA TRP A 228 11.55 -5.81 11.36
C TRP A 228 11.04 -4.71 10.44
N SER A 229 10.48 -3.67 11.02
CA SER A 229 10.08 -2.44 10.34
C SER A 229 10.82 -1.27 10.96
N LEU A 230 11.51 -0.51 10.15
CA LEU A 230 12.27 0.65 10.56
C LEU A 230 11.59 1.93 10.08
N ARG A 231 11.57 2.95 10.92
CA ARG A 231 11.05 4.28 10.56
C ARG A 231 12.04 5.35 10.99
N SER A 232 12.26 6.34 10.12
CA SER A 232 13.15 7.48 10.41
C SER A 232 12.51 8.79 9.96
N ARG A 233 13.18 9.90 10.28
CA ARG A 233 12.89 11.23 9.74
C ARG A 233 13.69 11.47 8.45
N GLU A 234 13.45 12.62 7.82
CA GLU A 234 14.08 13.00 6.55
C GLU A 234 15.61 13.06 6.61
N ASP A 235 16.16 13.34 7.77
CA ASP A 235 17.60 13.49 8.03
C ASP A 235 18.36 12.15 8.08
N PHE A 236 17.66 11.01 8.17
CA PHE A 236 18.27 9.69 8.24
C PHE A 236 17.71 8.71 7.19
N ASP A 237 18.58 8.13 6.37
CA ASP A 237 18.21 7.07 5.41
C ASP A 237 18.24 5.70 6.09
N VAL A 238 17.08 5.24 6.56
CA VAL A 238 16.96 3.95 7.24
C VAL A 238 17.07 2.74 6.31
N ALA A 239 16.95 2.92 5.00
CA ALA A 239 17.19 1.84 4.04
C ALA A 239 18.66 1.38 4.06
N VAL A 240 19.61 2.25 4.43
CA VAL A 240 21.02 1.86 4.64
C VAL A 240 21.13 0.78 5.73
N VAL A 241 20.37 0.93 6.81
CA VAL A 241 20.35 -0.05 7.89
C VAL A 241 19.74 -1.37 7.42
N ALA A 242 18.61 -1.34 6.70
CA ALA A 242 17.97 -2.55 6.17
C ALA A 242 18.88 -3.33 5.20
N ARG A 243 19.69 -2.63 4.39
CA ARG A 243 20.66 -3.26 3.48
C ARG A 243 21.73 -4.09 4.20
N LEU A 244 22.10 -3.75 5.43
CA LEU A 244 23.01 -4.57 6.24
C LEU A 244 22.44 -5.97 6.59
N PHE A 245 21.13 -6.12 6.43
CA PHE A 245 20.41 -7.37 6.62
C PHE A 245 19.91 -7.98 5.29
N GLN A 246 20.49 -7.54 4.15
CA GLN A 246 20.15 -8.00 2.80
C GLN A 246 18.70 -7.71 2.37
N ASN A 247 18.18 -6.60 2.83
CA ASN A 247 16.85 -6.13 2.48
C ASN A 247 16.89 -4.60 2.24
N GLY A 248 15.77 -3.96 2.06
CA GLY A 248 15.72 -2.55 1.69
C GLY A 248 14.41 -1.87 2.04
N GLY A 249 14.07 -0.86 1.24
CA GLY A 249 12.88 -0.04 1.42
C GLY A 249 13.14 1.40 1.00
N HIS A 250 12.27 2.29 1.45
CA HIS A 250 12.38 3.72 1.23
C HIS A 250 13.25 4.38 2.29
N ARG A 251 13.72 5.60 2.00
CA ARG A 251 14.57 6.38 2.88
C ARG A 251 14.07 6.47 4.33
N GLN A 252 12.76 6.67 4.52
CA GLN A 252 12.15 6.85 5.85
C GLN A 252 11.41 5.59 6.35
N ALA A 253 11.25 4.57 5.54
CA ALA A 253 10.52 3.36 5.85
C ALA A 253 11.16 2.15 5.16
N ALA A 254 11.84 1.32 5.93
CA ALA A 254 12.50 0.13 5.42
C ALA A 254 12.23 -1.06 6.36
N GLY A 255 12.55 -2.25 5.92
CA GLY A 255 12.36 -3.44 6.74
C GLY A 255 13.31 -4.56 6.35
N PHE A 256 13.36 -5.57 7.20
CA PHE A 256 14.12 -6.80 6.94
C PHE A 256 13.59 -7.95 7.79
N GLU A 257 14.04 -9.14 7.47
CA GLU A 257 13.73 -10.36 8.25
C GLU A 257 14.98 -10.89 8.94
N SER A 258 14.80 -11.49 10.10
CA SER A 258 15.83 -12.26 10.79
C SER A 258 15.25 -13.57 11.31
N ASP A 259 16.12 -14.54 11.56
CA ASP A 259 15.72 -15.72 12.33
C ASP A 259 15.44 -15.35 13.78
N ILE A 260 14.51 -16.06 14.40
CA ILE A 260 14.29 -15.98 15.85
C ILE A 260 15.36 -16.86 16.50
N GLY A 261 16.40 -16.21 17.04
CA GLY A 261 17.54 -16.86 17.67
C GLY A 261 17.62 -16.55 19.17
N PRO A 262 18.64 -17.12 19.87
CA PRO A 262 18.88 -16.84 21.28
C PRO A 262 19.22 -15.36 21.53
N ASP A 263 19.88 -14.69 20.57
CA ASP A 263 20.14 -13.27 20.62
C ASP A 263 18.89 -12.52 20.17
N PHE A 264 18.35 -11.66 21.03
CA PHE A 264 17.15 -10.87 20.69
C PHE A 264 17.39 -9.94 19.50
N MET A 265 18.54 -9.24 19.48
CA MET A 265 18.87 -8.32 18.40
C MET A 265 19.61 -9.04 17.26
N PRO A 266 19.18 -8.81 16.01
CA PRO A 266 19.82 -9.43 14.86
C PRO A 266 21.22 -8.83 14.63
N LYS A 267 22.14 -9.65 14.16
CA LYS A 267 23.48 -9.22 13.75
C LYS A 267 23.50 -8.94 12.25
N PRO A 268 24.13 -7.82 11.81
CA PRO A 268 24.35 -7.60 10.39
C PRO A 268 25.07 -8.78 9.74
N LYS A 269 24.65 -9.16 8.54
CA LYS A 269 25.37 -10.14 7.77
C LYS A 269 26.67 -9.50 7.26
N LYS A 270 27.80 -10.21 7.39
CA LYS A 270 29.06 -9.74 6.82
C LYS A 270 28.84 -9.58 5.31
N LEU A 271 29.10 -8.39 4.79
CA LEU A 271 29.20 -8.15 3.36
C LEU A 271 30.41 -8.98 2.89
N SER A 272 30.15 -10.03 2.11
CA SER A 272 31.17 -10.85 1.45
C SER A 272 31.75 -10.11 0.28
#